data_eb3a028a888d08f3d10a090b0ced870b
#
_entry.id   eb3a028a888d08f3d10a090b0ced870b
#
_cell.length_a   1.000
_cell.length_b   1.000
_cell.length_c   1.000
_cell.angle_alpha   90.00
_cell.angle_beta   90.00
_cell.angle_gamma   90.00
#
_symmetry.space_group_name_H-M   'P 1'
#
loop_
_entity.id
_entity.type
_entity.pdbx_description
1 polymer ?
#
loop_
_entity_poly.entity_id
_entity_poly.type
_entity_poly.pdbx_seq_one_letter_code
_entity_poly.pdbx_strand_id
1 'polypeptide(L)'
;MTPHSARPWPYPRWVAHRGAGTLAPENTLAAFRKGAEHGYRMFECDAKLSADDVVFLMHDATLHRTTNGHGIGGDLNWQHLSQLDAGSWHSRNFSGEPLPTLANVAQFCIRNRYFLNIEIKPTPGIEYKTGEVVAREAAHIWQHEAVPPLLTSFQVESLKGAFKTAPHLPRGLLLNSLSEGWLDTAKALECCAVVCLYALWTPETVKAVHDAGMKCLSYTVNDEWAAEHLLQLGTDGIITDRVDVFSPAA
;
A
#
# COMPACT_ATOMS: atom_id res chain seq x y z
N MET A 1 -14.69 22.22 0.70
CA MET A 1 -14.38 20.77 0.62
C MET A 1 -14.64 20.19 2.00
N THR A 2 -15.44 19.13 2.13
CA THR A 2 -15.64 18.44 3.41
C THR A 2 -14.32 17.73 3.77
N PRO A 3 -13.83 17.89 5.01
CA PRO A 3 -12.63 17.21 5.47
C PRO A 3 -12.75 15.68 5.24
N HIS A 4 -11.66 15.01 4.91
CA HIS A 4 -11.66 13.56 4.72
C HIS A 4 -12.21 12.76 5.91
N SER A 5 -12.10 13.33 7.12
CA SER A 5 -12.65 12.77 8.37
C SER A 5 -14.19 12.63 8.40
N ALA A 6 -14.91 13.32 7.52
CA ALA A 6 -16.37 13.26 7.45
C ALA A 6 -16.92 12.22 6.46
N ARG A 7 -16.06 11.55 5.69
CA ARG A 7 -16.50 10.50 4.75
C ARG A 7 -16.53 9.15 5.45
N PRO A 8 -17.56 8.31 5.19
CA PRO A 8 -17.55 6.94 5.70
C PRO A 8 -16.32 6.20 5.17
N TRP A 9 -15.70 5.36 6.03
CA TRP A 9 -14.56 4.53 5.65
C TRP A 9 -15.02 3.42 4.70
N PRO A 10 -14.62 3.45 3.42
CA PRO A 10 -15.19 2.55 2.42
C PRO A 10 -14.43 1.22 2.31
N TYR A 11 -13.24 1.13 2.94
CA TYR A 11 -12.32 0.03 2.71
C TYR A 11 -12.60 -1.17 3.60
N PRO A 12 -12.44 -2.40 3.09
CA PRO A 12 -12.48 -3.61 3.88
C PRO A 12 -11.44 -3.62 5.01
N ARG A 13 -11.75 -4.36 6.07
CA ARG A 13 -10.84 -4.53 7.21
C ARG A 13 -9.59 -5.31 6.86
N TRP A 14 -9.73 -6.40 6.10
CA TRP A 14 -8.63 -7.27 5.74
C TRP A 14 -7.98 -6.84 4.43
N VAL A 15 -6.66 -6.64 4.48
CA VAL A 15 -5.87 -6.16 3.36
C VAL A 15 -4.78 -7.19 3.06
N ALA A 16 -4.77 -7.71 1.83
CA ALA A 16 -3.74 -8.64 1.38
C ALA A 16 -2.44 -7.88 1.07
N HIS A 17 -1.39 -8.11 1.86
CA HIS A 17 -0.09 -7.48 1.74
C HIS A 17 0.58 -7.88 0.43
N ARG A 18 0.99 -6.92 -0.39
CA ARG A 18 1.65 -7.11 -1.69
C ARG A 18 0.91 -8.07 -2.63
N GLY A 19 -0.42 -8.14 -2.49
CA GLY A 19 -1.29 -9.00 -3.29
C GLY A 19 -1.72 -10.30 -2.61
N ALA A 20 -0.80 -11.14 -2.13
CA ALA A 20 -1.12 -12.41 -1.48
C ALA A 20 -0.09 -12.83 -0.41
N GLY A 21 0.67 -11.87 0.15
CA GLY A 21 1.72 -12.18 1.10
C GLY A 21 2.73 -13.19 0.56
N THR A 22 2.85 -14.34 1.22
CA THR A 22 3.84 -15.36 0.86
C THR A 22 3.35 -16.42 -0.14
N LEU A 23 2.08 -16.38 -0.56
CA LEU A 23 1.50 -17.42 -1.43
C LEU A 23 1.80 -17.26 -2.92
N ALA A 24 2.27 -16.09 -3.32
CA ALA A 24 2.64 -15.77 -4.69
C ALA A 24 3.72 -14.67 -4.70
N PRO A 25 4.44 -14.45 -5.82
CA PRO A 25 5.49 -13.45 -5.87
C PRO A 25 4.91 -12.05 -5.60
N GLU A 26 5.41 -11.41 -4.55
CA GLU A 26 4.94 -10.12 -4.06
C GLU A 26 4.89 -9.05 -5.15
N ASN A 27 3.90 -8.15 -5.07
CA ASN A 27 3.74 -7.02 -5.99
C ASN A 27 3.55 -7.40 -7.46
N THR A 28 3.10 -8.61 -7.79
CA THR A 28 2.81 -9.06 -9.16
C THR A 28 1.33 -9.27 -9.38
N LEU A 29 0.86 -9.26 -10.65
CA LEU A 29 -0.53 -9.58 -10.95
C LEU A 29 -0.92 -11.00 -10.53
N ALA A 30 0.03 -11.95 -10.54
CA ALA A 30 -0.19 -13.29 -10.03
C ALA A 30 -0.54 -13.27 -8.53
N ALA A 31 0.12 -12.42 -7.72
CA ALA A 31 -0.19 -12.28 -6.31
C ALA A 31 -1.58 -11.66 -6.09
N PHE A 32 -1.95 -10.63 -6.83
CA PHE A 32 -3.29 -10.02 -6.71
C PHE A 32 -4.40 -11.01 -7.06
N ARG A 33 -4.22 -11.81 -8.13
CA ARG A 33 -5.17 -12.89 -8.48
C ARG A 33 -5.25 -13.93 -7.36
N LYS A 34 -4.10 -14.32 -6.80
CA LYS A 34 -4.04 -15.29 -5.71
C LYS A 34 -4.76 -14.80 -4.45
N GLY A 35 -4.55 -13.57 -4.04
CA GLY A 35 -5.28 -12.98 -2.91
C GLY A 35 -6.78 -12.88 -3.18
N ALA A 36 -7.19 -12.56 -4.41
CA ALA A 36 -8.61 -12.55 -4.80
C ALA A 36 -9.24 -13.95 -4.74
N GLU A 37 -8.50 -15.02 -5.10
CA GLU A 37 -8.94 -16.41 -4.95
C GLU A 37 -9.22 -16.77 -3.48
N HIS A 38 -8.48 -16.17 -2.52
CA HIS A 38 -8.71 -16.30 -1.08
C HIS A 38 -9.81 -15.37 -0.54
N GLY A 39 -10.55 -14.69 -1.43
CA GLY A 39 -11.70 -13.85 -1.07
C GLY A 39 -11.38 -12.41 -0.69
N TYR A 40 -10.09 -12.01 -0.74
CA TYR A 40 -9.72 -10.63 -0.43
C TYR A 40 -10.28 -9.64 -1.44
N ARG A 41 -10.69 -8.49 -0.95
CA ARG A 41 -11.28 -7.40 -1.73
C ARG A 41 -10.47 -6.11 -1.66
N MET A 42 -9.50 -6.06 -0.75
CA MET A 42 -8.55 -4.96 -0.61
C MET A 42 -7.14 -5.53 -0.61
N PHE A 43 -6.28 -4.87 -1.35
CA PHE A 43 -4.87 -5.21 -1.53
C PHE A 43 -4.00 -4.04 -1.16
N GLU A 44 -2.78 -4.35 -0.81
CA GLU A 44 -1.71 -3.37 -0.63
C GLU A 44 -0.61 -3.65 -1.65
N CYS A 45 0.09 -2.60 -2.07
CA CYS A 45 1.25 -2.68 -2.96
C CYS A 45 2.24 -1.55 -2.73
N ASP A 46 3.50 -1.79 -3.12
CA ASP A 46 4.61 -0.83 -3.05
C ASP A 46 4.85 -0.17 -4.41
N ALA A 47 4.57 1.13 -4.55
CA ALA A 47 4.73 1.89 -5.78
C ALA A 47 6.05 2.68 -5.80
N LYS A 48 6.80 2.54 -6.88
CA LYS A 48 8.13 3.11 -7.09
C LYS A 48 8.23 3.75 -8.47
N LEU A 49 9.18 4.65 -8.69
CA LEU A 49 9.45 5.24 -10.01
C LEU A 49 10.65 4.57 -10.69
N SER A 50 10.54 4.34 -11.99
CA SER A 50 11.66 4.11 -12.90
C SER A 50 12.40 5.42 -13.19
N ALA A 51 13.56 5.35 -13.85
CA ALA A 51 14.35 6.53 -14.26
C ALA A 51 13.58 7.46 -15.22
N ASP A 52 12.65 6.92 -15.99
CA ASP A 52 11.76 7.64 -16.92
C ASP A 52 10.34 7.87 -16.38
N ASP A 53 10.22 7.89 -15.04
CA ASP A 53 8.99 8.25 -14.28
C ASP A 53 7.79 7.34 -14.49
N VAL A 54 7.97 6.09 -14.91
CA VAL A 54 6.90 5.09 -14.93
C VAL A 54 6.71 4.54 -13.52
N VAL A 55 5.46 4.53 -13.02
CA VAL A 55 5.12 3.94 -11.72
C VAL A 55 5.02 2.43 -11.87
N PHE A 56 5.90 1.70 -11.19
CA PHE A 56 5.92 0.24 -11.16
C PHE A 56 5.89 -0.28 -9.72
N LEU A 57 5.55 -1.56 -9.52
CA LEU A 57 5.42 -2.14 -8.21
C LEU A 57 6.65 -2.94 -7.82
N MET A 58 7.24 -2.57 -6.68
CA MET A 58 8.37 -3.25 -6.08
C MET A 58 8.67 -2.71 -4.69
N HIS A 59 8.96 -3.59 -3.72
CA HIS A 59 9.25 -3.16 -2.35
C HIS A 59 10.66 -2.58 -2.22
N ASP A 60 11.69 -3.34 -2.57
CA ASP A 60 13.09 -2.97 -2.35
C ASP A 60 13.56 -1.87 -3.32
N ALA A 61 14.59 -1.14 -2.96
CA ALA A 61 15.26 -0.25 -3.90
C ALA A 61 16.03 -1.05 -4.96
N THR A 62 16.56 -2.22 -4.58
CA THR A 62 17.37 -3.09 -5.45
C THR A 62 16.56 -4.23 -6.05
N LEU A 63 16.93 -4.67 -7.25
CA LEU A 63 16.20 -5.65 -8.06
C LEU A 63 16.39 -7.11 -7.66
N HIS A 64 17.51 -7.45 -7.01
CA HIS A 64 18.02 -8.83 -6.92
C HIS A 64 17.20 -9.79 -6.05
N ARG A 65 16.40 -9.29 -5.05
CA ARG A 65 15.65 -10.19 -4.16
C ARG A 65 14.42 -10.78 -4.86
N THR A 66 13.71 -9.98 -5.63
CA THR A 66 12.41 -10.33 -6.21
C THR A 66 12.38 -10.32 -7.73
N THR A 67 13.54 -10.21 -8.38
CA THR A 67 13.67 -10.31 -9.84
C THR A 67 14.97 -11.01 -10.23
N ASN A 68 15.12 -11.32 -11.52
CA ASN A 68 16.38 -11.76 -12.10
C ASN A 68 17.32 -10.61 -12.49
N GLY A 69 16.97 -9.35 -12.14
CA GLY A 69 17.76 -8.16 -12.40
C GLY A 69 18.73 -7.80 -11.28
N HIS A 70 19.58 -6.81 -11.53
CA HIS A 70 20.58 -6.28 -10.59
C HIS A 70 20.56 -4.75 -10.57
N GLY A 71 21.10 -4.17 -9.50
CA GLY A 71 21.17 -2.71 -9.32
C GLY A 71 19.91 -2.13 -8.69
N ILE A 72 19.76 -0.82 -8.80
CA ILE A 72 18.64 -0.04 -8.24
C ILE A 72 17.57 0.11 -9.31
N GLY A 73 16.33 -0.28 -8.99
CA GLY A 73 15.21 -0.22 -9.93
C GLY A 73 14.93 1.21 -10.43
N GLY A 74 15.04 2.20 -9.55
CA GLY A 74 14.86 3.61 -9.91
C GLY A 74 15.90 4.21 -10.86
N ASP A 75 17.01 3.53 -11.08
CA ASP A 75 18.06 3.96 -12.02
C ASP A 75 17.85 3.44 -13.45
N LEU A 76 16.88 2.53 -13.64
CA LEU A 76 16.58 1.91 -14.93
C LEU A 76 15.29 2.46 -15.53
N ASN A 77 15.29 2.62 -16.86
CA ASN A 77 14.09 2.94 -17.61
C ASN A 77 13.12 1.75 -17.63
N TRP A 78 11.83 2.04 -17.76
CA TRP A 78 10.77 1.03 -17.81
C TRP A 78 11.01 -0.02 -18.90
N GLN A 79 11.57 0.35 -20.03
CA GLN A 79 11.90 -0.59 -21.09
C GLN A 79 12.77 -1.76 -20.61
N HIS A 80 13.70 -1.53 -19.69
CA HIS A 80 14.55 -2.57 -19.09
C HIS A 80 13.80 -3.32 -17.98
N LEU A 81 13.13 -2.60 -17.08
CA LEU A 81 12.41 -3.18 -15.96
C LEU A 81 11.29 -4.13 -16.41
N SER A 82 10.59 -3.80 -17.50
CA SER A 82 9.49 -4.60 -18.05
C SER A 82 9.92 -5.97 -18.61
N GLN A 83 11.22 -6.19 -18.82
CA GLN A 83 11.78 -7.47 -19.31
C GLN A 83 12.20 -8.40 -18.17
N LEU A 84 12.14 -7.95 -16.93
CA LEU A 84 12.58 -8.74 -15.79
C LEU A 84 11.54 -9.79 -15.40
N ASP A 85 12.03 -10.94 -14.99
CA ASP A 85 11.24 -11.98 -14.36
C ASP A 85 11.14 -11.70 -12.86
N ALA A 86 9.93 -11.39 -12.39
CA ALA A 86 9.62 -11.11 -10.99
C ALA A 86 8.91 -12.30 -10.30
N GLY A 87 8.86 -13.46 -10.93
CA GLY A 87 8.16 -14.61 -10.39
C GLY A 87 9.04 -15.81 -10.04
N SER A 88 10.11 -16.08 -10.82
CA SER A 88 10.95 -17.27 -10.66
C SER A 88 11.65 -17.39 -9.31
N TRP A 89 11.93 -16.27 -8.63
CA TRP A 89 12.52 -16.26 -7.28
C TRP A 89 11.60 -16.94 -6.25
N HIS A 90 10.29 -16.82 -6.44
CA HIS A 90 9.29 -17.41 -5.54
C HIS A 90 9.12 -18.91 -5.83
N SER A 91 8.81 -19.27 -7.07
CA SER A 91 8.74 -20.65 -7.51
C SER A 91 8.70 -20.76 -9.04
N ARG A 92 9.01 -21.97 -9.56
CA ARG A 92 8.95 -22.27 -11.01
C ARG A 92 7.57 -22.05 -11.63
N ASN A 93 6.51 -22.15 -10.83
CA ASN A 93 5.14 -21.96 -11.31
C ASN A 93 4.86 -20.52 -11.75
N PHE A 94 5.66 -19.56 -11.29
CA PHE A 94 5.55 -18.16 -11.62
C PHE A 94 6.68 -17.66 -12.53
N SER A 95 7.43 -18.58 -13.15
CA SER A 95 8.51 -18.17 -14.07
C SER A 95 7.95 -17.33 -15.22
N GLY A 96 8.61 -16.20 -15.47
CA GLY A 96 8.20 -15.25 -16.50
C GLY A 96 7.11 -14.27 -16.07
N GLU A 97 6.68 -14.27 -14.80
CA GLU A 97 5.79 -13.21 -14.29
C GLU A 97 6.53 -11.87 -14.32
N PRO A 98 6.02 -10.84 -15.03
CA PRO A 98 6.72 -9.57 -15.15
C PRO A 98 6.49 -8.66 -13.95
N LEU A 99 7.35 -7.65 -13.77
CA LEU A 99 7.02 -6.50 -12.93
C LEU A 99 5.79 -5.79 -13.51
N PRO A 100 4.75 -5.48 -12.73
CA PRO A 100 3.61 -4.71 -13.23
C PRO A 100 3.83 -3.21 -13.05
N THR A 101 3.22 -2.42 -13.91
CA THR A 101 3.00 -1.00 -13.64
C THR A 101 1.84 -0.83 -12.65
N LEU A 102 1.76 0.33 -11.99
CA LEU A 102 0.58 0.70 -11.20
C LEU A 102 -0.69 0.63 -12.07
N ALA A 103 -0.64 1.10 -13.30
CA ALA A 103 -1.78 1.06 -14.23
C ALA A 103 -2.30 -0.38 -14.47
N ASN A 104 -1.42 -1.38 -14.58
CA ASN A 104 -1.83 -2.77 -14.76
C ASN A 104 -2.62 -3.30 -13.55
N VAL A 105 -2.13 -3.05 -12.34
CA VAL A 105 -2.78 -3.50 -11.10
C VAL A 105 -4.05 -2.68 -10.83
N ALA A 106 -4.02 -1.38 -11.08
CA ALA A 106 -5.19 -0.51 -10.97
C ALA A 106 -6.34 -0.99 -11.84
N GLN A 107 -6.07 -1.32 -13.12
CA GLN A 107 -7.09 -1.87 -14.02
C GLN A 107 -7.67 -3.20 -13.52
N PHE A 108 -6.82 -4.07 -12.99
CA PHE A 108 -7.29 -5.32 -12.37
C PHE A 108 -8.22 -5.02 -11.19
N CYS A 109 -7.84 -4.13 -10.28
CA CYS A 109 -8.65 -3.76 -9.13
C CYS A 109 -9.99 -3.12 -9.54
N ILE A 110 -9.98 -2.15 -10.44
CA ILE A 110 -11.17 -1.43 -10.89
C ILE A 110 -12.16 -2.38 -11.57
N ARG A 111 -11.70 -3.22 -12.53
CA ARG A 111 -12.58 -4.16 -13.25
C ARG A 111 -13.25 -5.18 -12.34
N ASN A 112 -12.61 -5.53 -11.21
CA ASN A 112 -13.12 -6.49 -10.25
C ASN A 112 -13.77 -5.82 -9.02
N ARG A 113 -13.84 -4.48 -8.97
CA ARG A 113 -14.35 -3.70 -7.83
C ARG A 113 -13.58 -3.98 -6.54
N TYR A 114 -12.26 -4.11 -6.65
CA TYR A 114 -11.35 -4.25 -5.53
C TYR A 114 -10.80 -2.90 -5.10
N PHE A 115 -10.43 -2.81 -3.83
CA PHE A 115 -9.82 -1.63 -3.22
C PHE A 115 -8.30 -1.78 -3.20
N LEU A 116 -7.59 -0.66 -3.23
CA LEU A 116 -6.14 -0.66 -3.23
C LEU A 116 -5.59 0.34 -2.21
N ASN A 117 -4.64 -0.12 -1.39
CA ASN A 117 -3.71 0.71 -0.64
C ASN A 117 -2.38 0.76 -1.41
N ILE A 118 -1.97 1.93 -1.83
CA ILE A 118 -0.73 2.16 -2.56
C ILE A 118 0.28 2.76 -1.58
N GLU A 119 1.26 1.96 -1.12
CA GLU A 119 2.40 2.52 -0.42
C GLU A 119 3.32 3.25 -1.41
N ILE A 120 3.51 4.54 -1.20
CA ILE A 120 4.49 5.32 -1.96
C ILE A 120 5.87 5.01 -1.39
N LYS A 121 6.67 4.23 -2.15
CA LYS A 121 7.97 3.66 -1.76
C LYS A 121 9.11 4.24 -2.59
N PRO A 122 9.56 5.45 -2.30
CA PRO A 122 10.54 6.14 -3.14
C PRO A 122 11.90 5.44 -3.14
N THR A 123 12.64 5.58 -4.22
CA THR A 123 14.10 5.49 -4.17
C THR A 123 14.62 6.67 -3.35
N PRO A 124 15.60 6.48 -2.43
CA PRO A 124 16.11 7.57 -1.61
C PRO A 124 16.56 8.79 -2.42
N GLY A 125 16.15 9.98 -2.00
CA GLY A 125 16.46 11.25 -2.63
C GLY A 125 15.39 11.79 -3.60
N ILE A 126 14.36 11.00 -3.93
CA ILE A 126 13.26 11.43 -4.81
C ILE A 126 11.90 11.28 -4.16
N GLU A 127 11.83 11.36 -2.83
CA GLU A 127 10.62 11.11 -2.02
C GLU A 127 9.45 11.98 -2.48
N TYR A 128 9.66 13.29 -2.52
CA TYR A 128 8.62 14.25 -2.90
C TYR A 128 8.13 14.02 -4.34
N LYS A 129 9.07 13.85 -5.29
CA LYS A 129 8.76 13.57 -6.69
C LYS A 129 7.97 12.26 -6.84
N THR A 130 8.35 11.20 -6.11
CA THR A 130 7.61 9.94 -6.15
C THR A 130 6.17 10.14 -5.69
N GLY A 131 5.97 10.90 -4.61
CA GLY A 131 4.63 11.27 -4.14
C GLY A 131 3.80 12.01 -5.19
N GLU A 132 4.39 13.00 -5.87
CA GLU A 132 3.70 13.75 -6.93
C GLU A 132 3.27 12.87 -8.10
N VAL A 133 4.18 12.02 -8.60
CA VAL A 133 3.93 11.19 -9.79
C VAL A 133 2.90 10.10 -9.48
N VAL A 134 3.07 9.37 -8.36
CA VAL A 134 2.12 8.33 -7.93
C VAL A 134 0.71 8.92 -7.72
N ALA A 135 0.61 10.06 -7.03
CA ALA A 135 -0.68 10.68 -6.77
C ALA A 135 -1.36 11.20 -8.05
N ARG A 136 -0.58 11.75 -9.00
CA ARG A 136 -1.10 12.20 -10.31
C ARG A 136 -1.64 11.01 -11.11
N GLU A 137 -0.89 9.92 -11.20
CA GLU A 137 -1.31 8.71 -11.90
C GLU A 137 -2.54 8.08 -11.24
N ALA A 138 -2.54 7.93 -9.92
CA ALA A 138 -3.69 7.43 -9.18
C ALA A 138 -4.94 8.30 -9.38
N ALA A 139 -4.83 9.62 -9.28
CA ALA A 139 -5.94 10.54 -9.51
C ALA A 139 -6.52 10.41 -10.93
N HIS A 140 -5.65 10.25 -11.94
CA HIS A 140 -6.07 10.05 -13.33
C HIS A 140 -6.78 8.71 -13.51
N ILE A 141 -6.24 7.62 -12.99
CA ILE A 141 -6.80 6.27 -13.19
C ILE A 141 -8.16 6.13 -12.49
N TRP A 142 -8.30 6.63 -11.25
CA TRP A 142 -9.55 6.51 -10.46
C TRP A 142 -10.52 7.69 -10.62
N GLN A 143 -10.31 8.59 -11.61
CA GLN A 143 -11.11 9.80 -11.77
C GLN A 143 -12.63 9.57 -11.89
N HIS A 144 -13.06 8.38 -12.31
CA HIS A 144 -14.47 8.02 -12.47
C HIS A 144 -14.95 6.99 -11.45
N GLU A 145 -14.09 6.58 -10.53
CA GLU A 145 -14.41 5.58 -9.52
C GLU A 145 -14.98 6.22 -8.26
N ALA A 146 -16.00 5.60 -7.68
CA ALA A 146 -16.65 6.11 -6.48
C ALA A 146 -15.73 6.08 -5.26
N VAL A 147 -14.81 5.12 -5.20
CA VAL A 147 -13.84 4.96 -4.12
C VAL A 147 -12.43 5.01 -4.69
N PRO A 148 -11.65 6.06 -4.39
CA PRO A 148 -10.26 6.17 -4.81
C PRO A 148 -9.36 5.20 -4.02
N PRO A 149 -8.10 4.97 -4.43
CA PRO A 149 -7.14 4.22 -3.63
C PRO A 149 -6.71 5.02 -2.39
N LEU A 150 -6.30 4.32 -1.34
CA LEU A 150 -5.61 4.90 -0.20
C LEU A 150 -4.12 5.05 -0.55
N LEU A 151 -3.55 6.24 -0.38
CA LEU A 151 -2.11 6.47 -0.55
C LEU A 151 -1.42 6.46 0.81
N THR A 152 -0.44 5.62 1.01
CA THR A 152 0.31 5.54 2.26
C THR A 152 1.81 5.72 2.04
N SER A 153 2.54 6.17 3.04
CA SER A 153 4.01 6.21 2.99
C SER A 153 4.61 6.36 4.39
N PHE A 154 5.80 5.78 4.59
CA PHE A 154 6.69 6.11 5.71
C PHE A 154 7.36 7.48 5.53
N GLN A 155 7.43 7.96 4.29
CA GLN A 155 8.12 9.19 3.96
C GLN A 155 7.16 10.37 3.95
N VAL A 156 7.32 11.27 4.91
CA VAL A 156 6.53 12.49 5.03
C VAL A 156 6.61 13.33 3.74
N GLU A 157 7.78 13.41 3.12
CA GLU A 157 7.96 14.16 1.87
C GLU A 157 7.16 13.54 0.71
N SER A 158 7.04 12.20 0.64
CA SER A 158 6.18 11.55 -0.36
C SER A 158 4.71 11.91 -0.15
N LEU A 159 4.24 11.92 1.10
CA LEU A 159 2.87 12.34 1.40
C LEU A 159 2.63 13.83 1.14
N LYS A 160 3.63 14.71 1.34
CA LYS A 160 3.56 16.12 0.94
C LYS A 160 3.41 16.28 -0.57
N GLY A 161 4.21 15.54 -1.36
CA GLY A 161 4.11 15.52 -2.81
C GLY A 161 2.74 15.06 -3.28
N ALA A 162 2.24 13.98 -2.70
CA ALA A 162 0.91 13.45 -2.98
C ALA A 162 -0.20 14.44 -2.61
N PHE A 163 -0.12 15.06 -1.42
CA PHE A 163 -1.09 16.06 -0.96
C PHE A 163 -1.13 17.29 -1.88
N LYS A 164 0.02 17.79 -2.27
CA LYS A 164 0.12 18.94 -3.17
C LYS A 164 -0.51 18.67 -4.53
N THR A 165 -0.31 17.46 -5.06
CA THR A 165 -0.71 17.08 -6.42
C THR A 165 -2.17 16.65 -6.51
N ALA A 166 -2.62 15.84 -5.56
CA ALA A 166 -3.98 15.30 -5.54
C ALA A 166 -4.57 15.36 -4.11
N PRO A 167 -4.91 16.57 -3.61
CA PRO A 167 -5.38 16.76 -2.23
C PRO A 167 -6.69 16.01 -1.91
N HIS A 168 -7.45 15.64 -2.92
CA HIS A 168 -8.70 14.89 -2.78
C HIS A 168 -8.52 13.38 -2.56
N LEU A 169 -7.32 12.83 -2.83
CA LEU A 169 -7.05 11.42 -2.55
C LEU A 169 -6.80 11.20 -1.05
N PRO A 170 -7.37 10.13 -0.47
CA PRO A 170 -7.15 9.78 0.93
C PRO A 170 -5.69 9.37 1.16
N ARG A 171 -5.13 9.80 2.29
CA ARG A 171 -3.74 9.53 2.68
C ARG A 171 -3.67 8.89 4.05
N GLY A 172 -2.65 8.05 4.25
CA GLY A 172 -2.31 7.46 5.54
C GLY A 172 -0.82 7.58 5.83
N LEU A 173 -0.47 7.96 7.07
CA LEU A 173 0.90 7.99 7.54
C LEU A 173 1.32 6.60 8.03
N LEU A 174 2.38 6.01 7.43
CA LEU A 174 2.97 4.75 7.88
C LEU A 174 4.02 5.01 8.97
N LEU A 175 3.98 4.23 10.04
CA LEU A 175 4.87 4.39 11.19
C LEU A 175 5.41 3.03 11.66
N ASN A 176 6.72 2.92 11.81
CA ASN A 176 7.40 1.79 12.46
C ASN A 176 7.79 2.08 13.92
N SER A 177 7.63 3.34 14.35
CA SER A 177 7.81 3.82 15.72
C SER A 177 6.98 5.09 15.93
N LEU A 178 6.61 5.36 17.17
CA LEU A 178 5.88 6.58 17.54
C LEU A 178 6.88 7.63 18.04
N SER A 179 7.38 8.48 17.16
CA SER A 179 8.21 9.62 17.51
C SER A 179 7.36 10.77 18.05
N GLU A 180 7.96 11.70 18.79
CA GLU A 180 7.25 12.92 19.22
C GLU A 180 6.62 13.65 18.02
N GLY A 181 5.38 14.09 18.15
CA GLY A 181 4.66 14.83 17.11
C GLY A 181 4.12 13.99 15.93
N TRP A 182 4.18 12.66 15.99
CA TRP A 182 3.69 11.80 14.91
C TRP A 182 2.22 12.06 14.54
N LEU A 183 1.36 12.29 15.53
CA LEU A 183 -0.07 12.54 15.32
C LEU A 183 -0.30 13.92 14.69
N ASP A 184 0.47 14.93 15.11
CA ASP A 184 0.38 16.27 14.51
C ASP A 184 0.89 16.28 13.07
N THR A 185 1.89 15.45 12.76
CA THR A 185 2.33 15.21 11.38
C THR A 185 1.21 14.61 10.54
N ALA A 186 0.52 13.59 11.03
CA ALA A 186 -0.61 12.99 10.32
C ALA A 186 -1.76 14.00 10.09
N LYS A 187 -2.07 14.83 11.09
CA LYS A 187 -3.07 15.91 10.98
C LYS A 187 -2.64 16.96 9.96
N ALA A 188 -1.39 17.42 9.99
CA ALA A 188 -0.88 18.46 9.09
C ALA A 188 -0.89 18.00 7.62
N LEU A 189 -0.76 16.69 7.38
CA LEU A 189 -0.88 16.05 6.07
C LEU A 189 -2.33 15.74 5.67
N GLU A 190 -3.31 16.11 6.49
CA GLU A 190 -4.71 15.74 6.31
C GLU A 190 -4.91 14.24 6.05
N CYS A 191 -4.15 13.40 6.77
CA CYS A 191 -4.31 11.95 6.67
C CYS A 191 -5.68 11.53 7.19
N CYS A 192 -6.29 10.54 6.55
CA CYS A 192 -7.51 9.89 7.03
C CYS A 192 -7.23 8.60 7.80
N ALA A 193 -5.98 8.15 7.81
CA ALA A 193 -5.54 6.95 8.51
C ALA A 193 -4.10 7.10 9.03
N VAL A 194 -3.81 6.34 10.09
CA VAL A 194 -2.46 6.05 10.55
C VAL A 194 -2.27 4.53 10.45
N VAL A 195 -1.15 4.11 9.85
CA VAL A 195 -0.86 2.70 9.60
C VAL A 195 0.41 2.35 10.37
N CYS A 196 0.28 1.61 11.48
CA CYS A 196 1.40 1.32 12.37
C CYS A 196 1.86 -0.13 12.28
N LEU A 197 3.15 -0.36 12.62
CA LEU A 197 3.58 -1.66 13.09
C LEU A 197 2.62 -2.10 14.21
N TYR A 198 2.03 -3.27 14.08
CA TYR A 198 0.90 -3.71 14.92
C TYR A 198 1.17 -3.64 16.44
N ALA A 199 2.43 -3.86 16.85
CA ALA A 199 2.84 -3.81 18.25
C ALA A 199 2.86 -2.39 18.86
N LEU A 200 2.66 -1.34 18.08
CA LEU A 200 2.62 0.05 18.55
C LEU A 200 1.22 0.47 19.02
N TRP A 201 0.19 -0.29 18.72
CA TRP A 201 -1.16 0.03 19.12
C TRP A 201 -1.41 -0.27 20.60
N THR A 202 -1.90 0.73 21.32
CA THR A 202 -2.44 0.65 22.67
C THR A 202 -3.83 1.26 22.68
N PRO A 203 -4.63 1.04 23.75
CA PRO A 203 -5.93 1.72 23.87
C PRO A 203 -5.82 3.25 23.73
N GLU A 204 -4.75 3.85 24.28
CA GLU A 204 -4.52 5.29 24.25
C GLU A 204 -4.19 5.79 22.85
N THR A 205 -3.33 5.08 22.11
CA THR A 205 -2.93 5.47 20.74
C THR A 205 -4.08 5.29 19.76
N VAL A 206 -4.85 4.20 19.87
CA VAL A 206 -6.08 3.98 19.05
C VAL A 206 -7.08 5.10 19.33
N LYS A 207 -7.33 5.40 20.62
CA LYS A 207 -8.23 6.49 20.99
C LYS A 207 -7.77 7.84 20.44
N ALA A 208 -6.49 8.15 20.52
CA ALA A 208 -5.96 9.43 20.03
C ALA A 208 -6.15 9.60 18.52
N VAL A 209 -5.96 8.52 17.73
CA VAL A 209 -6.19 8.52 16.29
C VAL A 209 -7.68 8.68 15.96
N HIS A 210 -8.55 7.94 16.65
CA HIS A 210 -10.00 8.04 16.47
C HIS A 210 -10.55 9.42 16.88
N ASP A 211 -10.09 9.98 18.00
CA ASP A 211 -10.48 11.33 18.43
C ASP A 211 -10.05 12.41 17.41
N ALA A 212 -8.97 12.14 16.66
CA ALA A 212 -8.53 13.00 15.54
C ALA A 212 -9.33 12.75 14.24
N GLY A 213 -10.32 11.87 14.24
CA GLY A 213 -11.15 11.54 13.09
C GLY A 213 -10.47 10.65 12.05
N MET A 214 -9.37 10.00 12.40
CA MET A 214 -8.61 9.10 11.52
C MET A 214 -8.86 7.63 11.87
N LYS A 215 -8.43 6.74 10.98
CA LYS A 215 -8.52 5.28 11.11
C LYS A 215 -7.18 4.66 11.51
N CYS A 216 -7.26 3.56 12.27
CA CYS A 216 -6.11 2.79 12.74
C CYS A 216 -5.95 1.54 11.87
N LEU A 217 -4.86 1.45 11.10
CA LEU A 217 -4.50 0.25 10.35
C LEU A 217 -3.22 -0.34 10.91
N SER A 218 -3.06 -1.65 10.75
CA SER A 218 -1.93 -2.41 11.30
C SER A 218 -1.21 -3.20 10.21
N TYR A 219 0.12 -3.23 10.24
CA TYR A 219 0.98 -4.06 9.39
C TYR A 219 2.08 -4.72 10.22
N THR A 220 2.76 -5.76 9.82
CA THR A 220 2.21 -6.86 9.06
C THR A 220 1.76 -7.91 10.06
N VAL A 221 0.49 -8.22 10.06
CA VAL A 221 -0.13 -9.05 11.10
C VAL A 221 -0.27 -10.47 10.59
N ASN A 222 0.55 -11.37 11.12
CA ASN A 222 0.62 -12.76 10.64
C ASN A 222 0.25 -13.78 11.71
N ASP A 223 0.03 -13.34 12.95
CA ASP A 223 -0.32 -14.17 14.09
C ASP A 223 -1.78 -13.93 14.52
N GLU A 224 -2.51 -15.02 14.79
CA GLU A 224 -3.93 -14.97 15.18
C GLU A 224 -4.14 -14.16 16.46
N TRP A 225 -3.27 -14.37 17.47
CA TRP A 225 -3.36 -13.64 18.74
C TRP A 225 -3.20 -12.11 18.53
N ALA A 226 -2.31 -11.70 17.62
CA ALA A 226 -2.11 -10.29 17.30
C ALA A 226 -3.34 -9.71 16.59
N ALA A 227 -3.92 -10.47 15.65
CA ALA A 227 -5.14 -10.07 14.97
C ALA A 227 -6.32 -9.92 15.96
N GLU A 228 -6.53 -10.90 16.84
CA GLU A 228 -7.56 -10.83 17.87
C GLU A 228 -7.38 -9.64 18.81
N HIS A 229 -6.14 -9.39 19.26
CA HIS A 229 -5.83 -8.25 20.11
C HIS A 229 -6.16 -6.92 19.43
N LEU A 230 -5.77 -6.75 18.17
CA LEU A 230 -6.06 -5.54 17.40
C LEU A 230 -7.57 -5.33 17.19
N LEU A 231 -8.31 -6.40 16.96
CA LEU A 231 -9.77 -6.34 16.85
C LEU A 231 -10.40 -5.90 18.19
N GLN A 232 -9.91 -6.40 19.32
CA GLN A 232 -10.33 -5.98 20.67
C GLN A 232 -9.99 -4.51 20.97
N LEU A 233 -8.85 -4.03 20.49
CA LEU A 233 -8.46 -2.61 20.57
C LEU A 233 -9.33 -1.70 19.69
N GLY A 234 -10.08 -2.27 18.74
CA GLY A 234 -10.95 -1.53 17.83
C GLY A 234 -10.21 -0.90 16.65
N THR A 235 -9.09 -1.48 16.20
CA THR A 235 -8.42 -1.03 14.97
C THR A 235 -9.28 -1.31 13.74
N ASP A 236 -9.13 -0.48 12.70
CA ASP A 236 -10.05 -0.45 11.55
C ASP A 236 -9.59 -1.33 10.38
N GLY A 237 -8.29 -1.60 10.26
CA GLY A 237 -7.75 -2.38 9.15
C GLY A 237 -6.50 -3.20 9.51
N ILE A 238 -6.36 -4.36 8.88
CA ILE A 238 -5.27 -5.32 9.12
C ILE A 238 -4.65 -5.74 7.80
N ILE A 239 -3.36 -5.42 7.63
CA ILE A 239 -2.53 -5.82 6.49
C ILE A 239 -1.79 -7.10 6.88
N THR A 240 -1.96 -8.16 6.09
CA THR A 240 -1.43 -9.51 6.41
C THR A 240 -0.81 -10.21 5.20
N ASP A 241 0.24 -11.02 5.47
CA ASP A 241 0.77 -11.98 4.51
C ASP A 241 0.00 -13.32 4.52
N ARG A 242 -0.80 -13.56 5.57
CA ARG A 242 -1.46 -14.83 5.83
C ARG A 242 -2.87 -14.85 5.26
N VAL A 243 -2.97 -14.62 3.94
CA VAL A 243 -4.27 -14.67 3.23
C VAL A 243 -4.87 -16.10 3.22
N ASP A 244 -4.07 -17.10 3.54
CA ASP A 244 -4.46 -18.50 3.73
C ASP A 244 -5.14 -18.77 5.09
N VAL A 245 -4.88 -17.94 6.10
CA VAL A 245 -5.34 -18.11 7.48
C VAL A 245 -6.50 -17.19 7.80
N PHE A 246 -6.38 -15.91 7.47
CA PHE A 246 -7.41 -14.92 7.79
C PHE A 246 -8.45 -14.83 6.68
N SER A 247 -9.70 -15.16 7.00
CA SER A 247 -10.79 -15.06 6.04
C SER A 247 -11.43 -13.67 6.07
N PRO A 248 -11.54 -12.96 4.92
CA PRO A 248 -12.23 -11.68 4.85
C PRO A 248 -13.75 -11.78 5.06
N ALA A 249 -14.30 -12.99 5.00
CA ALA A 249 -15.72 -13.25 5.19
C ALA A 249 -16.09 -13.51 6.66
N ALA A 250 -15.11 -13.49 7.56
CA ALA A 250 -15.32 -13.71 9.00
C ALA A 250 -15.62 -12.40 9.74
#